data_8b2132ce6fe1af8342573b921be8384e
#
_entry.id   8b2132ce6fe1af8342573b921be8384e
#
_cell.length_a   1.000
_cell.length_b   1.000
_cell.length_c   1.000
_cell.angle_alpha   90.00
_cell.angle_beta   90.00
_cell.angle_gamma   90.00
#
_symmetry.space_group_name_H-M   'P 1'
#
loop_
_entity.id
_entity.type
_entity.pdbx_description
1 polymer ?
#
loop_
_entity_poly.entity_id
_entity_poly.type
_entity_poly.pdbx_seq_one_letter_code
_entity_poly.pdbx_strand_id
1 'polypeptide(L)'
;MLEKHGGIVVLIPHYANFEWLTGMGAFMNPEDVPMQVYKPLRNKYLDEMFKLIRARHGGYNVPKHSTAREVIKLRRDGKRVVIGLNTDQSPNRSEADHWTTFLNQDTVFMDGGERIAKMMNYPVFYCELEKQGRGYCKAYFDLLTENPKQTADGEITELFVRRLEQTILREPAYWFWSHKRWKLTRENVKQHG
;
A
#
# COMPACT_ATOMS: atom_id res chain seq x y z
N MET A 1 -10.69 -4.25 -14.91
CA MET A 1 -9.48 -3.45 -14.66
C MET A 1 -8.20 -4.26 -14.83
N LEU A 2 -7.97 -5.32 -14.05
CA LEU A 2 -6.72 -6.09 -14.09
C LEU A 2 -6.42 -6.65 -15.51
N GLU A 3 -7.39 -7.25 -16.17
CA GLU A 3 -7.24 -7.74 -17.56
C GLU A 3 -6.94 -6.65 -18.58
N LYS A 4 -7.63 -5.49 -18.45
CA LYS A 4 -7.47 -4.34 -19.35
C LYS A 4 -6.08 -3.71 -19.28
N HIS A 5 -5.53 -3.58 -18.05
CA HIS A 5 -4.31 -2.81 -17.80
C HIS A 5 -3.07 -3.69 -17.53
N GLY A 6 -3.24 -5.02 -17.35
CA GLY A 6 -2.16 -5.94 -17.02
C GLY A 6 -1.66 -5.83 -15.57
N GLY A 7 -2.20 -4.92 -14.79
CA GLY A 7 -1.88 -4.73 -13.38
C GLY A 7 -2.70 -3.64 -12.73
N ILE A 8 -2.74 -3.66 -11.40
CA ILE A 8 -3.33 -2.62 -10.55
C ILE A 8 -2.45 -2.36 -9.34
N VAL A 9 -2.51 -1.16 -8.80
CA VAL A 9 -1.91 -0.79 -7.51
C VAL A 9 -3.01 -0.67 -6.47
N VAL A 10 -2.82 -1.31 -5.33
CA VAL A 10 -3.75 -1.27 -4.20
C VAL A 10 -3.05 -0.64 -3.01
N LEU A 11 -3.50 0.54 -2.62
CA LEU A 11 -3.02 1.26 -1.44
C LEU A 11 -3.85 0.84 -0.23
N ILE A 12 -3.17 0.31 0.79
CA ILE A 12 -3.79 -0.35 1.93
C ILE A 12 -3.38 0.38 3.21
N PRO A 13 -4.31 0.81 4.08
CA PRO A 13 -3.98 1.30 5.41
C PRO A 13 -3.73 0.15 6.38
N HIS A 14 -2.96 0.40 7.44
CA HIS A 14 -2.88 -0.48 8.60
C HIS A 14 -4.16 -0.32 9.44
N TYR A 15 -5.27 -0.82 8.93
CA TYR A 15 -6.59 -0.67 9.51
C TYR A 15 -7.27 -2.02 9.69
N ALA A 16 -7.92 -2.23 10.82
CA ALA A 16 -8.54 -3.49 11.22
C ALA A 16 -7.60 -4.70 11.02
N ASN A 17 -8.07 -5.78 10.44
CA ASN A 17 -7.27 -6.99 10.19
C ASN A 17 -6.59 -6.96 8.81
N PHE A 18 -5.94 -5.84 8.43
CA PHE A 18 -5.34 -5.65 7.11
C PHE A 18 -4.43 -6.81 6.65
N GLU A 19 -3.77 -7.52 7.56
CA GLU A 19 -2.95 -8.70 7.22
C GLU A 19 -3.79 -9.85 6.60
N TRP A 20 -5.12 -9.88 6.79
CA TRP A 20 -5.98 -10.86 6.14
C TRP A 20 -6.06 -10.69 4.62
N LEU A 21 -5.73 -9.49 4.11
CA LEU A 21 -5.62 -9.26 2.67
C LEU A 21 -4.54 -10.13 2.01
N THR A 22 -3.58 -10.63 2.78
CA THR A 22 -2.61 -11.61 2.28
C THR A 22 -3.26 -12.91 1.80
N GLY A 23 -4.46 -13.23 2.31
CA GLY A 23 -5.28 -14.36 1.88
C GLY A 23 -6.02 -14.15 0.55
N MET A 24 -6.03 -12.93 0.01
CA MET A 24 -6.74 -12.61 -1.24
C MET A 24 -6.26 -13.44 -2.44
N GLY A 25 -5.00 -13.87 -2.44
CA GLY A 25 -4.46 -14.73 -3.49
C GLY A 25 -5.24 -16.03 -3.69
N ALA A 26 -5.87 -16.55 -2.63
CA ALA A 26 -6.71 -17.76 -2.73
C ALA A 26 -8.00 -17.56 -3.56
N PHE A 27 -8.40 -16.31 -3.78
CA PHE A 27 -9.62 -15.93 -4.52
C PHE A 27 -9.30 -15.30 -5.89
N MET A 28 -8.03 -15.20 -6.26
CA MET A 28 -7.59 -14.65 -7.54
C MET A 28 -7.42 -15.76 -8.58
N ASN A 29 -7.43 -15.40 -9.86
CA ASN A 29 -7.05 -16.35 -10.90
C ASN A 29 -5.61 -16.84 -10.68
N PRO A 30 -5.30 -18.12 -10.93
CA PRO A 30 -3.96 -18.68 -10.76
C PRO A 30 -2.87 -17.99 -11.62
N GLU A 31 -3.28 -17.29 -12.68
CA GLU A 31 -2.38 -16.53 -13.56
C GLU A 31 -2.03 -15.14 -13.02
N ASP A 32 -2.81 -14.64 -12.06
CA ASP A 32 -2.61 -13.33 -11.46
C ASP A 32 -1.61 -13.41 -10.30
N VAL A 33 -0.73 -12.41 -10.20
CA VAL A 33 0.30 -12.37 -9.17
C VAL A 33 -0.08 -11.39 -8.07
N PRO A 34 -0.52 -11.85 -6.89
CA PRO A 34 -0.74 -11.00 -5.73
C PRO A 34 0.60 -10.62 -5.11
N MET A 35 1.16 -9.48 -5.54
CA MET A 35 2.43 -8.97 -5.05
C MET A 35 2.24 -8.20 -3.76
N GLN A 36 2.97 -8.61 -2.72
CA GLN A 36 3.00 -7.98 -1.41
C GLN A 36 4.35 -7.31 -1.20
N VAL A 37 4.35 -5.99 -1.16
CA VAL A 37 5.58 -5.21 -0.94
C VAL A 37 5.83 -5.08 0.56
N TYR A 38 7.01 -5.47 1.00
CA TYR A 38 7.36 -5.46 2.41
C TYR A 38 8.76 -4.89 2.68
N LYS A 39 8.98 -4.44 3.90
CA LYS A 39 10.31 -4.07 4.41
C LYS A 39 10.92 -5.28 5.13
N PRO A 40 12.08 -5.81 4.68
CA PRO A 40 12.74 -6.92 5.34
C PRO A 40 13.02 -6.64 6.82
N LEU A 41 12.79 -7.63 7.67
CA LEU A 41 13.03 -7.53 9.10
C LEU A 41 14.51 -7.78 9.41
N ARG A 42 15.02 -7.16 10.49
CA ARG A 42 16.39 -7.39 10.97
C ARG A 42 16.61 -8.83 11.45
N ASN A 43 15.60 -9.41 12.10
CA ASN A 43 15.63 -10.80 12.52
C ASN A 43 15.27 -11.70 11.33
N LYS A 44 16.24 -12.44 10.81
CA LYS A 44 16.08 -13.30 9.62
C LYS A 44 15.06 -14.42 9.83
N TYR A 45 14.94 -14.97 11.03
CA TYR A 45 13.97 -16.05 11.31
C TYR A 45 12.54 -15.53 11.28
N LEU A 46 12.28 -14.35 11.87
CA LEU A 46 10.97 -13.71 11.80
C LEU A 46 10.67 -13.28 10.36
N ASP A 47 11.65 -12.78 9.61
CA ASP A 47 11.48 -12.40 8.21
C ASP A 47 11.01 -13.59 7.36
N GLU A 48 11.69 -14.74 7.48
CA GLU A 48 11.32 -15.97 6.78
C GLU A 48 9.95 -16.48 7.21
N MET A 49 9.65 -16.48 8.51
CA MET A 49 8.35 -16.88 9.03
C MET A 49 7.21 -16.02 8.43
N PHE A 50 7.35 -14.70 8.42
CA PHE A 50 6.33 -13.82 7.84
C PHE A 50 6.19 -13.99 6.33
N LYS A 51 7.30 -14.21 5.60
CA LYS A 51 7.25 -14.52 4.17
C LYS A 51 6.46 -15.81 3.90
N LEU A 52 6.69 -16.86 4.68
CA LEU A 52 5.96 -18.12 4.55
C LEU A 52 4.46 -17.94 4.83
N ILE A 53 4.10 -17.21 5.91
CA ILE A 53 2.71 -16.92 6.24
C ILE A 53 2.02 -16.18 5.10
N ARG A 54 2.63 -15.12 4.57
CA ARG A 54 2.09 -14.30 3.48
C ARG A 54 2.04 -15.03 2.14
N ALA A 55 2.96 -15.97 1.88
CA ALA A 55 2.98 -16.77 0.66
C ALA A 55 1.99 -17.94 0.68
N ARG A 56 1.42 -18.28 1.84
CA ARG A 56 0.56 -19.47 2.01
C ARG A 56 -0.62 -19.53 1.03
N HIS A 57 -1.12 -18.38 0.60
CA HIS A 57 -2.25 -18.26 -0.32
C HIS A 57 -1.84 -17.66 -1.68
N GLY A 58 -0.63 -17.98 -2.14
CA GLY A 58 -0.13 -17.52 -3.45
C GLY A 58 0.51 -16.13 -3.44
N GLY A 59 0.66 -15.51 -2.26
CA GLY A 59 1.29 -14.18 -2.14
C GLY A 59 2.74 -14.17 -2.62
N TYR A 60 3.08 -13.23 -3.50
CA TYR A 60 4.42 -12.99 -4.01
C TYR A 60 5.09 -11.86 -3.21
N ASN A 61 5.95 -12.23 -2.28
CA ASN A 61 6.62 -11.27 -1.39
C ASN A 61 7.78 -10.58 -2.10
N VAL A 62 7.74 -9.24 -2.16
CA VAL A 62 8.78 -8.43 -2.81
C VAL A 62 9.35 -7.40 -1.83
N PRO A 63 10.67 -7.40 -1.60
CA PRO A 63 11.31 -6.36 -0.82
C PRO A 63 11.09 -4.98 -1.46
N LYS A 64 10.79 -3.96 -0.66
CA LYS A 64 10.48 -2.60 -1.10
C LYS A 64 11.47 -2.05 -2.14
N HIS A 65 12.77 -2.26 -1.93
CA HIS A 65 13.82 -1.75 -2.84
C HIS A 65 13.85 -2.45 -4.21
N SER A 66 13.21 -3.61 -4.35
CA SER A 66 13.17 -4.39 -5.60
C SER A 66 11.85 -4.24 -6.35
N THR A 67 10.86 -3.54 -5.79
CA THR A 67 9.48 -3.51 -6.30
C THR A 67 9.40 -3.12 -7.77
N ALA A 68 10.00 -1.99 -8.16
CA ALA A 68 9.95 -1.51 -9.55
C ALA A 68 10.52 -2.54 -10.54
N ARG A 69 11.66 -3.13 -10.20
CA ARG A 69 12.31 -4.14 -11.04
C ARG A 69 11.45 -5.40 -11.21
N GLU A 70 10.85 -5.88 -10.11
CA GLU A 70 10.01 -7.09 -10.14
C GLU A 70 8.70 -6.84 -10.91
N VAL A 71 8.08 -5.67 -10.78
CA VAL A 71 6.88 -5.32 -11.55
C VAL A 71 7.18 -5.29 -13.06
N ILE A 72 8.30 -4.65 -13.46
CA ILE A 72 8.73 -4.61 -14.87
C ILE A 72 8.99 -6.02 -15.40
N LYS A 73 9.66 -6.87 -14.62
CA LYS A 73 9.91 -8.27 -14.98
C LYS A 73 8.61 -9.04 -15.19
N LEU A 74 7.69 -9.01 -14.22
CA LEU A 74 6.41 -9.71 -14.32
C LEU A 74 5.58 -9.24 -15.52
N ARG A 75 5.56 -7.93 -15.78
CA ARG A 75 4.89 -7.37 -16.97
C ARG A 75 5.51 -7.90 -18.27
N ARG A 76 6.84 -7.93 -18.36
CA ARG A 76 7.55 -8.49 -19.53
C ARG A 76 7.23 -9.98 -19.73
N ASP A 77 7.09 -10.71 -18.63
CA ASP A 77 6.73 -12.14 -18.63
C ASP A 77 5.22 -12.39 -18.89
N GLY A 78 4.46 -11.34 -19.25
CA GLY A 78 3.04 -11.41 -19.58
C GLY A 78 2.13 -11.66 -18.37
N LYS A 79 2.63 -11.51 -17.13
CA LYS A 79 1.86 -11.72 -15.91
C LYS A 79 1.03 -10.48 -15.54
N ARG A 80 -0.19 -10.71 -15.07
CA ARG A 80 -1.03 -9.69 -14.47
C ARG A 80 -0.71 -9.57 -12.98
N VAL A 81 -0.57 -8.34 -12.48
CA VAL A 81 -0.04 -8.08 -11.14
C VAL A 81 -1.00 -7.25 -10.31
N VAL A 82 -1.30 -7.69 -9.09
CA VAL A 82 -1.97 -6.88 -8.07
C VAL A 82 -0.93 -6.47 -7.03
N ILE A 83 -0.55 -5.20 -7.00
CA ILE A 83 0.52 -4.68 -6.15
C ILE A 83 -0.08 -4.10 -4.88
N GLY A 84 0.02 -4.80 -3.77
CA GLY A 84 -0.41 -4.33 -2.44
C GLY A 84 0.69 -3.54 -1.74
N LEU A 85 0.37 -2.31 -1.33
CA LEU A 85 1.28 -1.37 -0.67
C LEU A 85 0.63 -0.78 0.57
N ASN A 86 1.25 -0.96 1.73
CA ASN A 86 0.87 -0.24 2.94
C ASN A 86 1.61 1.11 2.99
N THR A 87 0.88 2.24 2.93
CA THR A 87 1.47 3.57 2.71
C THR A 87 1.14 4.60 3.79
N ASP A 88 0.42 4.22 4.84
CA ASP A 88 -0.04 5.13 5.90
C ASP A 88 0.92 5.30 7.09
N GLN A 89 2.02 4.56 7.13
CA GLN A 89 3.04 4.73 8.16
C GLN A 89 3.99 5.88 7.83
N SER A 90 4.69 6.39 8.86
CA SER A 90 5.69 7.44 8.70
C SER A 90 6.86 6.95 7.83
N PRO A 91 7.24 7.67 6.77
CA PRO A 91 8.36 7.31 5.91
C PRO A 91 9.71 7.38 6.64
N ASN A 92 10.77 6.91 5.97
CA ASN A 92 12.13 7.35 6.30
C ASN A 92 12.32 8.80 5.84
N ARG A 93 13.32 9.50 6.37
CA ARG A 93 13.60 10.89 5.98
C ARG A 93 13.85 11.08 4.47
N SER A 94 14.56 10.13 3.85
CA SER A 94 14.83 10.12 2.41
C SER A 94 13.62 9.82 1.52
N GLU A 95 12.48 9.54 2.11
CA GLU A 95 11.22 9.20 1.44
C GLU A 95 10.08 10.13 1.91
N ALA A 96 10.46 11.27 2.48
CA ALA A 96 9.54 12.27 3.02
C ALA A 96 9.11 13.24 1.91
N ASP A 97 8.35 12.73 0.92
CA ASP A 97 8.13 13.40 -0.35
C ASP A 97 6.84 14.24 -0.38
N HIS A 98 5.74 13.74 0.17
CA HIS A 98 4.44 14.40 0.12
C HIS A 98 3.99 14.91 1.49
N TRP A 99 3.93 16.22 1.67
CA TRP A 99 3.48 16.88 2.90
C TRP A 99 2.07 17.43 2.73
N THR A 100 1.17 17.04 3.64
CA THR A 100 -0.21 17.48 3.65
C THR A 100 -0.76 17.55 5.07
N THR A 101 -1.91 18.19 5.26
CA THR A 101 -2.64 18.14 6.53
C THR A 101 -3.36 16.79 6.63
N PHE A 102 -3.13 16.06 7.71
CA PHE A 102 -3.78 14.78 7.99
C PHE A 102 -4.18 14.72 9.47
N LEU A 103 -5.47 14.50 9.75
CA LEU A 103 -6.04 14.55 11.10
C LEU A 103 -5.64 15.83 11.86
N ASN A 104 -5.77 16.98 11.18
CA ASN A 104 -5.41 18.32 11.66
C ASN A 104 -3.92 18.51 12.01
N GLN A 105 -3.01 17.68 11.48
CA GLN A 105 -1.58 17.79 11.71
C GLN A 105 -0.81 17.80 10.39
N ASP A 106 0.24 18.62 10.29
CA ASP A 106 1.18 18.59 9.16
C ASP A 106 1.91 17.25 9.14
N THR A 107 1.70 16.50 8.06
CA THR A 107 2.06 15.08 8.00
C THR A 107 2.67 14.74 6.66
N VAL A 108 3.76 13.97 6.69
CA VAL A 108 4.40 13.48 5.48
C VAL A 108 3.96 12.07 5.12
N PHE A 109 3.75 11.84 3.84
CA PHE A 109 3.44 10.53 3.26
C PHE A 109 4.48 10.12 2.22
N MET A 110 4.57 8.80 1.99
CA MET A 110 5.36 8.22 0.90
C MET A 110 4.56 8.27 -0.39
N ASP A 111 5.16 8.70 -1.48
CA ASP A 111 4.58 8.71 -2.83
C ASP A 111 4.93 7.45 -3.66
N GLY A 112 5.64 6.49 -3.07
CA GLY A 112 6.13 5.30 -3.79
C GLY A 112 5.06 4.52 -4.54
N GLY A 113 3.84 4.45 -4.00
CA GLY A 113 2.69 3.82 -4.66
C GLY A 113 2.25 4.59 -5.91
N GLU A 114 2.18 5.91 -5.81
CA GLU A 114 1.88 6.80 -6.94
C GLU A 114 2.94 6.69 -8.04
N ARG A 115 4.23 6.72 -7.68
CA ARG A 115 5.33 6.58 -8.65
C ARG A 115 5.26 5.25 -9.41
N ILE A 116 4.99 4.14 -8.75
CA ILE A 116 4.81 2.83 -9.40
C ILE A 116 3.60 2.85 -10.33
N ALA A 117 2.47 3.40 -9.87
CA ALA A 117 1.24 3.49 -10.66
C ALA A 117 1.46 4.31 -11.95
N LYS A 118 2.08 5.50 -11.85
CA LYS A 118 2.41 6.35 -13.00
C LYS A 118 3.40 5.68 -13.95
N MET A 119 4.46 5.05 -13.43
CA MET A 119 5.47 4.36 -14.23
C MET A 119 4.87 3.25 -15.08
N MET A 120 3.99 2.44 -14.49
CA MET A 120 3.38 1.28 -15.14
C MET A 120 2.08 1.60 -15.87
N ASN A 121 1.49 2.77 -15.61
CA ASN A 121 0.14 3.16 -16.01
C ASN A 121 -0.93 2.18 -15.48
N TYR A 122 -0.80 1.78 -14.21
CA TYR A 122 -1.73 0.87 -13.56
C TYR A 122 -2.77 1.65 -12.75
N PRO A 123 -4.07 1.32 -12.88
CA PRO A 123 -5.13 1.89 -12.04
C PRO A 123 -4.81 1.73 -10.56
N VAL A 124 -5.22 2.73 -9.77
CA VAL A 124 -4.98 2.75 -8.33
C VAL A 124 -6.27 2.60 -7.57
N PHE A 125 -6.27 1.67 -6.63
CA PHE A 125 -7.37 1.43 -5.70
C PHE A 125 -6.92 1.72 -4.27
N TYR A 126 -7.86 2.22 -3.48
CA TYR A 126 -7.81 2.17 -2.02
C TYR A 126 -8.47 0.89 -1.56
N CYS A 127 -7.88 0.16 -0.62
CA CYS A 127 -8.51 -1.03 -0.04
C CYS A 127 -8.54 -0.94 1.46
N GLU A 128 -9.71 -1.12 2.06
CA GLU A 128 -9.86 -1.24 3.51
C GLU A 128 -10.61 -2.51 3.90
N LEU A 129 -10.35 -2.98 5.10
CA LEU A 129 -11.15 -4.02 5.74
C LEU A 129 -12.10 -3.41 6.77
N GLU A 130 -13.38 -3.66 6.60
CA GLU A 130 -14.41 -3.32 7.58
C GLU A 130 -14.77 -4.55 8.39
N LYS A 131 -14.70 -4.43 9.71
CA LYS A 131 -15.12 -5.50 10.62
C LYS A 131 -16.64 -5.62 10.64
N GLN A 132 -17.15 -6.77 10.25
CA GLN A 132 -18.60 -7.08 10.27
C GLN A 132 -19.03 -7.78 11.56
N GLY A 133 -18.09 -8.40 12.27
CA GLY A 133 -18.31 -9.14 13.48
C GLY A 133 -17.07 -9.91 13.91
N ARG A 134 -17.17 -10.74 14.95
CA ARG A 134 -16.04 -11.57 15.39
C ARG A 134 -15.68 -12.60 14.31
N GLY A 135 -14.47 -12.49 13.76
CA GLY A 135 -13.98 -13.39 12.71
C GLY A 135 -14.49 -13.07 11.29
N TYR A 136 -15.24 -11.99 11.10
CA TYR A 136 -15.79 -11.59 9.80
C TYR A 136 -15.36 -10.16 9.43
N CYS A 137 -14.76 -10.03 8.25
CA CYS A 137 -14.42 -8.75 7.65
C CYS A 137 -14.90 -8.70 6.21
N LYS A 138 -15.20 -7.49 5.73
CA LYS A 138 -15.50 -7.21 4.33
C LYS A 138 -14.41 -6.31 3.76
N ALA A 139 -13.85 -6.70 2.62
CA ALA A 139 -12.89 -5.88 1.90
C ALA A 139 -13.64 -4.97 0.92
N TYR A 140 -13.33 -3.68 0.96
CA TYR A 140 -13.83 -2.67 0.02
C TYR A 140 -12.68 -2.16 -0.82
N PHE A 141 -12.92 -2.05 -2.13
CA PHE A 141 -11.97 -1.52 -3.10
C PHE A 141 -12.58 -0.31 -3.79
N ASP A 142 -12.06 0.87 -3.49
CA ASP A 142 -12.47 2.12 -4.10
C ASP A 142 -11.46 2.53 -5.16
N LEU A 143 -11.92 2.79 -6.39
CA LEU A 143 -11.07 3.29 -7.46
C LEU A 143 -10.66 4.74 -7.18
N LEU A 144 -9.38 4.99 -6.97
CA LEU A 144 -8.84 6.34 -6.82
C LEU A 144 -8.60 7.00 -8.20
N THR A 145 -7.99 6.25 -9.12
CA THR A 145 -7.83 6.69 -10.52
C THR A 145 -7.62 5.51 -11.46
N GLU A 146 -8.20 5.56 -12.63
CA GLU A 146 -7.93 4.61 -13.71
C GLU A 146 -6.70 5.02 -14.54
N ASN A 147 -6.42 6.33 -14.63
CA ASN A 147 -5.40 6.90 -15.50
C ASN A 147 -4.33 7.66 -14.71
N PRO A 148 -3.43 6.98 -13.99
CA PRO A 148 -2.48 7.63 -13.08
C PRO A 148 -1.52 8.59 -13.77
N LYS A 149 -1.21 8.39 -15.06
CA LYS A 149 -0.36 9.31 -15.84
C LYS A 149 -1.01 10.66 -16.13
N GLN A 150 -2.32 10.78 -16.00
CA GLN A 150 -3.06 12.04 -16.21
C GLN A 150 -3.23 12.84 -14.93
N THR A 151 -2.87 12.29 -13.77
CA THR A 151 -2.95 12.98 -12.49
C THR A 151 -1.70 13.86 -12.26
N ALA A 152 -1.90 14.96 -11.53
CA ALA A 152 -0.79 15.80 -11.08
C ALA A 152 0.12 15.04 -10.08
N ASP A 153 1.34 15.51 -9.89
CA ASP A 153 2.25 14.91 -8.91
C ASP A 153 1.73 15.11 -7.48
N GLY A 154 1.70 14.03 -6.72
CA GLY A 154 1.13 13.98 -5.37
C GLY A 154 -0.38 13.81 -5.31
N GLU A 155 -1.11 13.90 -6.43
CA GLU A 155 -2.58 13.83 -6.44
C GLU A 155 -3.10 12.48 -5.99
N ILE A 156 -2.50 11.37 -6.45
CA ILE A 156 -2.92 10.02 -6.04
C ILE A 156 -2.64 9.80 -4.56
N THR A 157 -1.51 10.29 -4.08
CA THR A 157 -1.15 10.25 -2.66
C THR A 157 -2.15 11.05 -1.83
N GLU A 158 -2.56 12.22 -2.30
CA GLU A 158 -3.58 13.05 -1.63
C GLU A 158 -4.96 12.37 -1.60
N LEU A 159 -5.40 11.76 -2.72
CA LEU A 159 -6.63 10.97 -2.76
C LEU A 159 -6.62 9.84 -1.72
N PHE A 160 -5.50 9.12 -1.61
CA PHE A 160 -5.31 8.10 -0.58
C PHE A 160 -5.44 8.70 0.82
N VAL A 161 -4.78 9.82 1.09
CA VAL A 161 -4.79 10.49 2.40
C VAL A 161 -6.21 10.90 2.80
N ARG A 162 -6.95 11.53 1.89
CA ARG A 162 -8.36 11.94 2.15
C ARG A 162 -9.25 10.73 2.42
N ARG A 163 -9.08 9.65 1.66
CA ARG A 163 -9.86 8.42 1.87
C ARG A 163 -9.51 7.73 3.19
N LEU A 164 -8.24 7.73 3.57
CA LEU A 164 -7.77 7.22 4.86
C LEU A 164 -8.35 8.02 6.04
N GLU A 165 -8.40 9.35 5.95
CA GLU A 165 -9.04 10.17 6.98
C GLU A 165 -10.51 9.80 7.19
N GLN A 166 -11.26 9.64 6.10
CA GLN A 166 -12.66 9.22 6.15
C GLN A 166 -12.81 7.86 6.85
N THR A 167 -11.94 6.90 6.52
CA THR A 167 -11.91 5.57 7.15
C THR A 167 -11.67 5.67 8.66
N ILE A 168 -10.67 6.46 9.08
CA ILE A 168 -10.31 6.62 10.49
C ILE A 168 -11.41 7.37 11.26
N LEU A 169 -11.96 8.44 10.70
CA LEU A 169 -12.99 9.24 11.37
C LEU A 169 -14.30 8.46 11.54
N ARG A 170 -14.61 7.52 10.64
CA ARG A 170 -15.78 6.64 10.74
C ARG A 170 -15.66 5.69 11.93
N GLU A 171 -14.51 5.05 12.14
CA GLU A 171 -14.28 4.11 13.24
C GLU A 171 -12.80 4.16 13.69
N PRO A 172 -12.43 5.12 14.56
CA PRO A 172 -11.02 5.39 14.90
C PRO A 172 -10.34 4.21 15.62
N ALA A 173 -11.09 3.37 16.30
CA ALA A 173 -10.54 2.30 17.14
C ALA A 173 -9.71 1.26 16.35
N TYR A 174 -9.92 1.16 15.04
CA TYR A 174 -9.28 0.12 14.23
C TYR A 174 -8.03 0.57 13.49
N TRP A 175 -7.66 1.86 13.52
CA TRP A 175 -6.39 2.29 12.94
C TRP A 175 -5.22 1.95 13.86
N PHE A 176 -4.04 1.71 13.29
CA PHE A 176 -2.85 1.25 14.00
C PHE A 176 -2.14 2.38 14.77
N TRP A 177 -2.79 2.91 15.83
CA TRP A 177 -2.32 4.02 16.66
C TRP A 177 -0.99 3.77 17.38
N SER A 178 -0.58 2.51 17.58
CA SER A 178 0.70 2.19 18.22
C SER A 178 1.93 2.57 17.37
N HIS A 179 1.73 2.85 16.06
CA HIS A 179 2.78 3.40 15.22
C HIS A 179 2.96 4.90 15.50
N LYS A 180 4.21 5.32 15.77
CA LYS A 180 4.53 6.75 15.96
C LYS A 180 4.45 7.49 14.61
N ARG A 181 3.23 7.91 14.21
CA ARG A 181 2.94 8.46 12.88
C ARG A 181 3.63 9.81 12.66
N TRP A 182 3.57 10.70 13.64
CA TRP A 182 4.09 12.08 13.56
C TRP A 182 5.50 12.22 14.16
N LYS A 183 6.41 11.29 13.82
CA LYS A 183 7.81 11.37 14.24
C LYS A 183 8.65 12.31 13.38
N LEU A 184 8.19 12.60 12.16
CA LEU A 184 8.84 13.55 11.24
C LEU A 184 8.07 14.86 11.24
N THR A 185 8.83 15.97 11.34
CA THR A 185 8.36 17.33 11.16
C THR A 185 9.15 17.97 10.01
N ARG A 186 8.62 19.04 9.39
CA ARG A 186 9.35 19.75 8.32
C ARG A 186 10.74 20.22 8.78
N GLU A 187 10.85 20.61 10.05
CA GLU A 187 12.11 21.08 10.64
C GLU A 187 13.15 19.95 10.72
N ASN A 188 12.75 18.77 11.25
CA ASN A 188 13.71 17.68 11.45
C ASN A 188 14.07 16.95 10.15
N VAL A 189 13.30 17.13 9.07
CA VAL A 189 13.64 16.62 7.73
C VAL A 189 14.68 17.56 7.08
N LYS A 190 14.50 18.89 7.18
CA LYS A 190 15.42 19.88 6.58
C LYS A 190 16.82 19.90 7.21
N GLN A 191 16.96 19.57 8.50
CA GLN A 191 18.26 19.60 9.20
C GLN A 191 19.25 18.51 8.77
N HIS A 192 18.87 17.58 7.93
CA HIS A 192 19.66 16.39 7.58
C HIS A 192 19.64 16.08 6.07
N GLY A 193 19.24 17.03 5.23
CA GLY A 193 19.24 16.97 3.75
C GLY A 193 20.45 17.68 3.12
#